data_9951d65753ffb59377b7ef64625c4c11
#
_entry.id   9951d65753ffb59377b7ef64625c4c11
#
_cell.length_a   1.000
_cell.length_b   1.000
_cell.length_c   1.000
_cell.angle_alpha   90.00
_cell.angle_beta   90.00
_cell.angle_gamma   90.00
#
_symmetry.space_group_name_H-M   'P 1'
#
loop_
_entity.id
_entity.type
_entity.pdbx_description
1 polymer ?
#
loop_
_entity_poly.entity_id
_entity_poly.type
_entity_poly.pdbx_seq_one_letter_code
_entity_poly.pdbx_strand_id
1 'polypeptide(L)'
;MRKLILGMDTPSPLIYISFLLLLLAFAGWSVVRQILKTRKVELALAKLQSKLTKEAGSAQEYYELGSIYLDKKIFSQAIMLFQKALKAEDLQESESAPIYNALGFAYFAQEQYDLAIRQYKEALKIDPNYVTALNNIGHAYERKQLASQALEVYEQALAIEPQNATSKRRAESLRKRFVPST
;
A
#
# COMPACT_ATOMS: atom_id res chain seq x y z
N MET A 1 -35.72 29.58 45.98
CA MET A 1 -35.21 29.12 44.67
C MET A 1 -33.70 29.33 44.55
N ARG A 2 -32.86 28.62 45.32
CA ARG A 2 -31.39 28.75 45.26
C ARG A 2 -30.68 27.49 45.77
N LYS A 3 -31.04 26.29 45.26
CA LYS A 3 -30.36 25.00 45.58
C LYS A 3 -30.50 23.96 44.46
N LEU A 4 -30.23 24.33 43.22
CA LEU A 4 -30.33 23.39 42.09
C LEU A 4 -29.18 23.49 41.08
N ILE A 5 -28.03 24.08 41.44
CA ILE A 5 -26.86 24.17 40.57
C ILE A 5 -25.60 23.82 41.36
N LEU A 6 -25.54 22.66 41.99
CA LEU A 6 -24.29 22.14 42.59
C LEU A 6 -24.34 20.62 42.70
N GLY A 7 -24.35 19.98 41.54
CA GLY A 7 -24.28 18.52 41.39
C GLY A 7 -23.57 18.09 40.11
N MET A 8 -22.68 18.91 39.59
CA MET A 8 -21.65 18.44 38.68
C MET A 8 -20.46 17.99 39.53
N ASP A 9 -20.47 16.74 39.95
CA ASP A 9 -19.31 16.10 40.55
C ASP A 9 -18.15 16.22 39.56
N THR A 10 -17.28 17.20 39.83
CA THR A 10 -16.02 17.32 39.08
C THR A 10 -15.24 16.03 39.33
N PRO A 11 -14.87 15.27 38.30
CA PRO A 11 -14.16 14.04 38.51
C PRO A 11 -12.90 14.31 39.33
N SER A 12 -12.62 13.41 40.28
CA SER A 12 -11.52 13.62 41.22
C SER A 12 -10.19 13.82 40.46
N PRO A 13 -9.27 14.66 40.93
CA PRO A 13 -7.97 14.86 40.27
C PRO A 13 -7.21 13.55 39.96
N LEU A 14 -7.46 12.51 40.74
CA LEU A 14 -6.90 11.17 40.54
C LEU A 14 -7.32 10.55 39.22
N ILE A 15 -8.55 10.79 38.74
CA ILE A 15 -9.04 10.29 37.46
C ILE A 15 -8.24 10.93 36.30
N TYR A 16 -7.99 12.23 36.37
CA TYR A 16 -7.21 12.94 35.35
C TYR A 16 -5.75 12.45 35.32
N ILE A 17 -5.15 12.25 36.52
CA ILE A 17 -3.78 11.72 36.64
C ILE A 17 -3.71 10.31 36.09
N SER A 18 -4.66 9.44 36.43
CA SER A 18 -4.71 8.05 35.91
C SER A 18 -4.85 8.01 34.40
N PHE A 19 -5.72 8.85 33.84
CA PHE A 19 -5.89 8.96 32.40
C PHE A 19 -4.62 9.46 31.69
N LEU A 20 -3.96 10.46 32.27
CA LEU A 20 -2.68 10.97 31.76
C LEU A 20 -1.59 9.89 31.77
N LEU A 21 -1.49 9.13 32.86
CA LEU A 21 -0.53 8.03 32.95
C LEU A 21 -0.79 6.94 31.92
N LEU A 22 -2.05 6.59 31.67
CA LEU A 22 -2.43 5.64 30.61
C LEU A 22 -2.06 6.15 29.22
N LEU A 23 -2.29 7.43 28.93
CA LEU A 23 -1.90 8.04 27.65
C LEU A 23 -0.36 8.02 27.49
N LEU A 24 0.40 8.35 28.53
CA LEU A 24 1.85 8.31 28.48
C LEU A 24 2.38 6.89 28.30
N ALA A 25 1.79 5.91 28.98
CA ALA A 25 2.14 4.50 28.81
C ALA A 25 1.85 4.00 27.37
N PHE A 26 0.69 4.37 26.83
CA PHE A 26 0.33 4.05 25.43
C PHE A 26 1.27 4.71 24.41
N ALA A 27 1.60 5.98 24.62
CA ALA A 27 2.55 6.71 23.78
C ALA A 27 3.95 6.06 23.83
N GLY A 28 4.45 5.76 25.04
CA GLY A 28 5.73 5.08 25.23
C GLY A 28 5.77 3.69 24.55
N TRP A 29 4.72 2.91 24.74
CA TRP A 29 4.59 1.61 24.07
C TRP A 29 4.57 1.73 22.54
N SER A 30 3.85 2.73 22.00
CA SER A 30 3.79 3.01 20.57
C SER A 30 5.18 3.34 20.01
N VAL A 31 5.96 4.18 20.73
CA VAL A 31 7.33 4.54 20.32
C VAL A 31 8.25 3.32 20.33
N VAL A 32 8.20 2.51 21.40
CA VAL A 32 9.01 1.28 21.49
C VAL A 32 8.67 0.33 20.34
N ARG A 33 7.38 0.11 20.09
CA ARG A 33 6.92 -0.73 18.96
C ARG A 33 7.44 -0.23 17.62
N GLN A 34 7.41 1.08 17.40
CA GLN A 34 7.91 1.71 16.18
C GLN A 34 9.43 1.52 16.04
N ILE A 35 10.21 1.71 17.11
CA ILE A 35 11.66 1.50 17.10
C ILE A 35 11.98 0.05 16.76
N LEU A 36 11.30 -0.91 17.37
CA LEU A 36 11.54 -2.35 17.11
C LEU A 36 11.20 -2.72 15.66
N LYS A 37 10.11 -2.16 15.10
CA LYS A 37 9.75 -2.36 13.70
C LYS A 37 10.82 -1.80 12.77
N THR A 38 11.27 -0.58 13.01
CA THR A 38 12.31 0.08 12.20
C THR A 38 13.63 -0.70 12.26
N ARG A 39 14.05 -1.14 13.46
CA ARG A 39 15.27 -1.96 13.60
C ARG A 39 15.22 -3.27 12.81
N LYS A 40 14.07 -3.95 12.80
CA LYS A 40 13.90 -5.18 12.00
C LYS A 40 14.10 -4.92 10.50
N VAL A 41 13.52 -3.84 9.99
CA VAL A 41 13.65 -3.46 8.57
C VAL A 41 15.10 -3.09 8.24
N GLU A 42 15.79 -2.31 9.09
CA GLU A 42 17.19 -1.94 8.87
C GLU A 42 18.13 -3.15 8.90
N LEU A 43 17.89 -4.09 9.79
CA LEU A 43 18.67 -5.33 9.83
C LEU A 43 18.44 -6.20 8.60
N ALA A 44 17.20 -6.34 8.14
CA ALA A 44 16.86 -7.05 6.91
C ALA A 44 17.52 -6.37 5.70
N LEU A 45 17.43 -5.05 5.61
CA LEU A 45 18.08 -4.25 4.57
C LEU A 45 19.59 -4.52 4.53
N ALA A 46 20.28 -4.36 5.66
CA ALA A 46 21.73 -4.54 5.73
C ALA A 46 22.15 -5.99 5.36
N LYS A 47 21.39 -6.98 5.81
CA LYS A 47 21.64 -8.40 5.50
C LYS A 47 21.50 -8.69 4.01
N LEU A 48 20.36 -8.26 3.41
CA LEU A 48 20.08 -8.47 1.99
C LEU A 48 21.08 -7.72 1.11
N GLN A 49 21.40 -6.45 1.43
CA GLN A 49 22.40 -5.69 0.69
C GLN A 49 23.76 -6.38 0.72
N SER A 50 24.23 -6.81 1.91
CA SER A 50 25.52 -7.49 2.05
C SER A 50 25.57 -8.80 1.26
N LYS A 51 24.48 -9.57 1.25
CA LYS A 51 24.40 -10.82 0.49
C LYS A 51 24.40 -10.55 -1.03
N LEU A 52 23.50 -9.71 -1.49
CA LEU A 52 23.25 -9.43 -2.93
C LEU A 52 24.37 -8.62 -3.60
N THR A 53 25.34 -8.13 -2.82
CA THR A 53 26.58 -7.53 -3.34
C THR A 53 27.64 -8.59 -3.68
N LYS A 54 27.55 -9.76 -3.05
CA LYS A 54 28.57 -10.81 -3.16
C LYS A 54 28.15 -11.96 -4.08
N GLU A 55 26.87 -12.23 -4.15
CA GLU A 55 26.31 -13.35 -4.91
C GLU A 55 24.96 -12.99 -5.54
N ALA A 56 24.55 -13.74 -6.54
CA ALA A 56 23.20 -13.63 -7.09
C ALA A 56 22.17 -14.07 -6.05
N GLY A 57 21.06 -13.34 -5.96
CA GLY A 57 19.98 -13.66 -5.03
C GLY A 57 18.87 -14.44 -5.70
N SER A 58 17.98 -14.99 -4.89
CA SER A 58 16.70 -15.56 -5.30
C SER A 58 15.70 -14.47 -5.72
N ALA A 59 14.65 -14.87 -6.46
CA ALA A 59 13.53 -14.00 -6.80
C ALA A 59 12.94 -13.34 -5.54
N GLN A 60 12.73 -14.12 -4.49
CA GLN A 60 12.21 -13.65 -3.22
C GLN A 60 13.13 -12.62 -2.54
N GLU A 61 14.44 -12.83 -2.54
CA GLU A 61 15.39 -11.90 -1.93
C GLU A 61 15.45 -10.56 -2.67
N TYR A 62 15.43 -10.57 -4.00
CA TYR A 62 15.32 -9.35 -4.80
C TYR A 62 13.99 -8.63 -4.56
N TYR A 63 12.89 -9.38 -4.48
CA TYR A 63 11.57 -8.82 -4.19
C TYR A 63 11.50 -8.16 -2.80
N GLU A 64 12.03 -8.83 -1.77
CA GLU A 64 12.07 -8.29 -0.41
C GLU A 64 12.91 -7.00 -0.32
N LEU A 65 14.10 -7.01 -0.90
CA LEU A 65 14.94 -5.81 -0.91
C LEU A 65 14.29 -4.68 -1.72
N GLY A 66 13.68 -5.00 -2.87
CA GLY A 66 12.92 -4.06 -3.69
C GLY A 66 11.75 -3.44 -2.92
N SER A 67 11.03 -4.24 -2.15
CA SER A 67 9.91 -3.78 -1.32
C SER A 67 10.38 -2.84 -0.21
N ILE A 68 11.52 -3.12 0.44
CA ILE A 68 12.11 -2.22 1.44
C ILE A 68 12.49 -0.86 0.79
N TYR A 69 13.08 -0.88 -0.40
CA TYR A 69 13.40 0.38 -1.11
C TYR A 69 12.14 1.13 -1.56
N LEU A 70 11.09 0.40 -1.94
CA LEU A 70 9.80 0.99 -2.29
C LEU A 70 9.20 1.74 -1.10
N ASP A 71 9.18 1.12 0.09
CA ASP A 71 8.71 1.74 1.34
C ASP A 71 9.54 2.96 1.73
N LYS A 72 10.85 2.93 1.46
CA LYS A 72 11.76 4.06 1.64
C LYS A 72 11.67 5.11 0.53
N LYS A 73 10.77 4.93 -0.47
CA LYS A 73 10.59 5.79 -1.64
C LYS A 73 11.82 5.92 -2.53
N ILE A 74 12.68 4.92 -2.52
CA ILE A 74 13.88 4.82 -3.38
C ILE A 74 13.49 4.05 -4.65
N PHE A 75 12.59 4.62 -5.43
CA PHE A 75 11.85 3.94 -6.49
C PHE A 75 12.74 3.36 -7.59
N SER A 76 13.78 4.07 -8.02
CA SER A 76 14.68 3.59 -9.09
C SER A 76 15.41 2.30 -8.70
N GLN A 77 15.84 2.19 -7.44
CA GLN A 77 16.48 0.97 -6.93
C GLN A 77 15.46 -0.16 -6.76
N ALA A 78 14.25 0.15 -6.29
CA ALA A 78 13.15 -0.82 -6.21
C ALA A 78 12.83 -1.41 -7.59
N ILE A 79 12.70 -0.57 -8.63
CA ILE A 79 12.48 -0.99 -10.03
C ILE A 79 13.55 -1.98 -10.48
N MET A 80 14.84 -1.63 -10.27
CA MET A 80 15.96 -2.48 -10.64
C MET A 80 15.91 -3.86 -9.97
N LEU A 81 15.53 -3.90 -8.69
CA LEU A 81 15.46 -5.13 -7.91
C LEU A 81 14.26 -5.98 -8.32
N PHE A 82 13.08 -5.38 -8.57
CA PHE A 82 11.93 -6.12 -9.09
C PHE A 82 12.21 -6.70 -10.48
N GLN A 83 12.93 -5.96 -11.34
CA GLN A 83 13.36 -6.49 -12.63
C GLN A 83 14.36 -7.66 -12.50
N LYS A 84 15.23 -7.65 -11.47
CA LYS A 84 16.10 -8.79 -11.16
C LYS A 84 15.30 -9.98 -10.63
N ALA A 85 14.31 -9.71 -9.75
CA ALA A 85 13.43 -10.76 -9.25
C ALA A 85 12.69 -11.48 -10.40
N LEU A 86 12.17 -10.73 -11.39
CA LEU A 86 11.48 -11.28 -12.57
C LEU A 86 12.41 -12.07 -13.52
N LYS A 87 13.73 -11.95 -13.39
CA LYS A 87 14.73 -12.65 -14.21
C LYS A 87 15.43 -13.77 -13.44
N ALA A 88 15.12 -13.95 -12.16
CA ALA A 88 15.76 -14.96 -11.35
C ALA A 88 15.33 -16.37 -11.79
N GLU A 89 16.29 -17.31 -11.83
CA GLU A 89 16.08 -18.67 -12.33
C GLU A 89 15.13 -19.50 -11.46
N ASP A 90 14.99 -19.13 -10.19
CA ASP A 90 14.14 -19.79 -9.20
C ASP A 90 12.71 -19.27 -9.16
N LEU A 91 12.36 -18.26 -9.99
CA LEU A 91 11.02 -17.69 -10.02
C LEU A 91 10.04 -18.63 -10.75
N GLN A 92 8.97 -18.99 -10.04
CA GLN A 92 7.83 -19.65 -10.67
C GLN A 92 6.89 -18.60 -11.29
N GLU A 93 6.33 -18.91 -12.46
CA GLU A 93 5.43 -17.99 -13.17
C GLU A 93 4.26 -17.54 -12.29
N SER A 94 3.66 -18.47 -11.54
CA SER A 94 2.54 -18.18 -10.62
C SER A 94 2.89 -17.19 -9.49
N GLU A 95 4.17 -17.04 -9.17
CA GLU A 95 4.66 -16.14 -8.09
C GLU A 95 5.02 -14.74 -8.62
N SER A 96 4.99 -14.55 -9.94
CA SER A 96 5.43 -13.29 -10.55
C SER A 96 4.40 -12.15 -10.46
N ALA A 97 3.10 -12.44 -10.27
CA ALA A 97 2.05 -11.44 -10.23
C ALA A 97 2.28 -10.34 -9.14
N PRO A 98 2.64 -10.66 -7.88
CA PRO A 98 2.98 -9.66 -6.88
C PRO A 98 4.19 -8.80 -7.26
N ILE A 99 5.19 -9.39 -7.95
CA ILE A 99 6.40 -8.68 -8.37
C ILE A 99 6.05 -7.66 -9.47
N TYR A 100 5.25 -8.06 -10.47
CA TYR A 100 4.74 -7.15 -11.49
C TYR A 100 3.90 -6.03 -10.89
N ASN A 101 3.03 -6.33 -9.92
CA ASN A 101 2.25 -5.30 -9.23
C ASN A 101 3.14 -4.32 -8.46
N ALA A 102 4.16 -4.80 -7.75
CA ALA A 102 5.10 -3.94 -7.03
C ALA A 102 5.94 -3.07 -8.00
N LEU A 103 6.39 -3.64 -9.11
CA LEU A 103 7.10 -2.91 -10.18
C LEU A 103 6.20 -1.83 -10.79
N GLY A 104 4.93 -2.16 -11.05
CA GLY A 104 3.94 -1.19 -11.52
C GLY A 104 3.74 -0.05 -10.53
N PHE A 105 3.68 -0.34 -9.24
CA PHE A 105 3.56 0.68 -8.20
C PHE A 105 4.80 1.60 -8.14
N ALA A 106 6.00 1.04 -8.30
CA ALA A 106 7.22 1.84 -8.34
C ALA A 106 7.25 2.80 -9.54
N TYR A 107 6.80 2.36 -10.73
CA TYR A 107 6.63 3.24 -11.89
C TYR A 107 5.54 4.29 -11.67
N PHE A 108 4.40 3.90 -11.07
CA PHE A 108 3.32 4.83 -10.72
C PHE A 108 3.81 5.94 -9.80
N ALA A 109 4.61 5.60 -8.79
CA ALA A 109 5.18 6.57 -7.84
C ALA A 109 6.16 7.55 -8.49
N GLN A 110 6.74 7.18 -9.64
CA GLN A 110 7.55 8.05 -10.50
C GLN A 110 6.72 8.76 -11.59
N GLU A 111 5.40 8.71 -11.51
CA GLU A 111 4.46 9.28 -12.50
C GLU A 111 4.56 8.68 -13.91
N GLN A 112 5.24 7.54 -14.04
CA GLN A 112 5.37 6.80 -15.30
C GLN A 112 4.15 5.89 -15.51
N TYR A 113 2.97 6.50 -15.66
CA TYR A 113 1.68 5.81 -15.60
C TYR A 113 1.50 4.74 -16.69
N ASP A 114 2.02 4.94 -17.89
CA ASP A 114 1.94 3.96 -18.98
C ASP A 114 2.75 2.69 -18.67
N LEU A 115 3.95 2.85 -18.11
CA LEU A 115 4.76 1.74 -17.66
C LEU A 115 4.09 1.02 -16.48
N ALA A 116 3.52 1.78 -15.53
CA ALA A 116 2.78 1.21 -14.41
C ALA A 116 1.62 0.33 -14.90
N ILE A 117 0.77 0.85 -15.79
CA ILE A 117 -0.38 0.13 -16.35
C ILE A 117 0.08 -1.14 -17.06
N ARG A 118 1.19 -1.08 -17.81
CA ARG A 118 1.75 -2.26 -18.47
C ARG A 118 2.13 -3.34 -17.46
N GLN A 119 2.82 -2.98 -16.37
CA GLN A 119 3.23 -3.96 -15.36
C GLN A 119 2.01 -4.55 -14.62
N TYR A 120 1.03 -3.74 -14.26
CA TYR A 120 -0.21 -4.25 -13.65
C TYR A 120 -0.97 -5.20 -14.58
N LYS A 121 -0.98 -4.94 -15.89
CA LYS A 121 -1.58 -5.85 -16.86
C LYS A 121 -0.80 -7.17 -16.96
N GLU A 122 0.53 -7.16 -16.83
CA GLU A 122 1.29 -8.42 -16.73
C GLU A 122 0.90 -9.20 -15.46
N ALA A 123 0.72 -8.53 -14.33
CA ALA A 123 0.22 -9.18 -13.11
C ALA A 123 -1.16 -9.84 -13.33
N LEU A 124 -2.07 -9.19 -14.06
CA LEU A 124 -3.40 -9.72 -14.38
C LEU A 124 -3.40 -10.85 -15.42
N LYS A 125 -2.36 -11.00 -16.24
CA LYS A 125 -2.20 -12.17 -17.11
C LYS A 125 -1.90 -13.42 -16.30
N ILE A 126 -1.16 -13.28 -15.20
CA ILE A 126 -0.80 -14.37 -14.29
C ILE A 126 -1.96 -14.68 -13.34
N ASP A 127 -2.54 -13.64 -12.72
CA ASP A 127 -3.70 -13.76 -11.85
C ASP A 127 -4.80 -12.78 -12.31
N PRO A 128 -5.77 -13.25 -13.11
CA PRO A 128 -6.87 -12.42 -13.59
C PRO A 128 -7.77 -11.86 -12.48
N ASN A 129 -7.75 -12.49 -11.30
CA ASN A 129 -8.56 -12.08 -10.14
C ASN A 129 -7.79 -11.18 -9.15
N TYR A 130 -6.62 -10.68 -9.53
CA TYR A 130 -5.80 -9.83 -8.66
C TYR A 130 -6.40 -8.42 -8.51
N VAL A 131 -7.39 -8.29 -7.63
CA VAL A 131 -8.15 -7.05 -7.40
C VAL A 131 -7.25 -5.85 -7.07
N THR A 132 -6.13 -6.08 -6.37
CA THR A 132 -5.15 -5.01 -6.08
C THR A 132 -4.57 -4.42 -7.38
N ALA A 133 -4.23 -5.25 -8.36
CA ALA A 133 -3.72 -4.79 -9.65
C ALA A 133 -4.79 -4.02 -10.44
N LEU A 134 -6.06 -4.48 -10.43
CA LEU A 134 -7.18 -3.76 -11.03
C LEU A 134 -7.36 -2.36 -10.41
N ASN A 135 -7.36 -2.27 -9.08
CA ASN A 135 -7.43 -1.00 -8.39
C ASN A 135 -6.29 -0.05 -8.75
N ASN A 136 -5.09 -0.58 -8.86
CA ASN A 136 -3.91 0.20 -9.23
C ASN A 136 -3.96 0.70 -10.68
N ILE A 137 -4.47 -0.11 -11.62
CA ILE A 137 -4.75 0.31 -13.01
C ILE A 137 -5.78 1.43 -13.01
N GLY A 138 -6.90 1.26 -12.31
CA GLY A 138 -7.94 2.29 -12.20
C GLY A 138 -7.37 3.61 -11.71
N HIS A 139 -6.52 3.56 -10.68
CA HIS A 139 -5.85 4.74 -10.15
C HIS A 139 -4.89 5.38 -11.17
N ALA A 140 -4.14 4.56 -11.92
CA ALA A 140 -3.26 5.07 -12.98
C ALA A 140 -4.07 5.73 -14.12
N TYR A 141 -5.22 5.17 -14.51
CA TYR A 141 -6.12 5.78 -15.47
C TYR A 141 -6.70 7.11 -14.97
N GLU A 142 -7.09 7.20 -13.69
CA GLU A 142 -7.53 8.47 -13.10
C GLU A 142 -6.43 9.54 -13.19
N ARG A 143 -5.18 9.20 -12.88
CA ARG A 143 -4.05 10.14 -12.98
C ARG A 143 -3.80 10.60 -14.43
N LYS A 144 -4.11 9.75 -15.39
CA LYS A 144 -4.11 10.09 -16.83
C LYS A 144 -5.38 10.78 -17.31
N GLN A 145 -6.34 11.06 -16.42
CA GLN A 145 -7.65 11.66 -16.75
C GLN A 145 -8.52 10.79 -17.69
N LEU A 146 -8.28 9.49 -17.71
CA LEU A 146 -8.99 8.51 -18.53
C LEU A 146 -10.16 7.90 -17.71
N ALA A 147 -11.15 8.74 -17.40
CA ALA A 147 -12.21 8.42 -16.44
C ALA A 147 -13.06 7.19 -16.83
N SER A 148 -13.37 7.00 -18.11
CA SER A 148 -14.15 5.85 -18.58
C SER A 148 -13.38 4.54 -18.38
N GLN A 149 -12.10 4.52 -18.70
CA GLN A 149 -11.23 3.34 -18.51
C GLN A 149 -11.01 3.05 -17.02
N ALA A 150 -10.90 4.10 -16.20
CA ALA A 150 -10.80 3.95 -14.76
C ALA A 150 -12.08 3.31 -14.18
N LEU A 151 -13.26 3.78 -14.61
CA LEU A 151 -14.54 3.22 -14.16
C LEU A 151 -14.66 1.73 -14.53
N GLU A 152 -14.34 1.37 -15.77
CA GLU A 152 -14.41 0.01 -16.26
C GLU A 152 -13.59 -0.97 -15.37
N VAL A 153 -12.33 -0.63 -15.06
CA VAL A 153 -11.48 -1.52 -14.26
C VAL A 153 -11.90 -1.57 -12.79
N TYR A 154 -12.47 -0.51 -12.24
CA TYR A 154 -13.07 -0.57 -10.90
C TYR A 154 -14.33 -1.42 -10.87
N GLU A 155 -15.12 -1.43 -11.94
CA GLU A 155 -16.28 -2.32 -12.08
C GLU A 155 -15.85 -3.80 -12.22
N GLN A 156 -14.78 -4.07 -12.97
CA GLN A 156 -14.18 -5.41 -12.99
C GLN A 156 -13.72 -5.85 -11.59
N ALA A 157 -13.07 -4.98 -10.83
CA ALA A 157 -12.66 -5.27 -9.46
C ALA A 157 -13.87 -5.56 -8.55
N LEU A 158 -14.99 -4.83 -8.72
CA LEU A 158 -16.24 -5.07 -7.98
C LEU A 158 -16.97 -6.35 -8.39
N ALA A 159 -16.81 -6.80 -9.62
CA ALA A 159 -17.35 -8.09 -10.06
C ALA A 159 -16.67 -9.27 -9.33
N ILE A 160 -15.38 -9.12 -8.98
CA ILE A 160 -14.60 -10.12 -8.23
C ILE A 160 -14.84 -9.95 -6.72
N GLU A 161 -14.71 -8.73 -6.22
CA GLU A 161 -14.88 -8.36 -4.80
C GLU A 161 -15.97 -7.28 -4.64
N PRO A 162 -17.26 -7.63 -4.53
CA PRO A 162 -18.34 -6.63 -4.44
C PRO A 162 -18.25 -5.67 -3.25
N GLN A 163 -17.56 -6.06 -2.19
CA GLN A 163 -17.37 -5.25 -0.97
C GLN A 163 -16.04 -4.48 -0.95
N ASN A 164 -15.28 -4.47 -2.05
CA ASN A 164 -14.02 -3.73 -2.10
C ASN A 164 -14.26 -2.23 -1.95
N ALA A 165 -13.88 -1.69 -0.79
CA ALA A 165 -14.16 -0.30 -0.42
C ALA A 165 -13.50 0.73 -1.37
N THR A 166 -12.31 0.40 -1.90
CA THR A 166 -11.58 1.27 -2.82
C THR A 166 -12.31 1.37 -4.14
N SER A 167 -12.58 0.22 -4.79
CA SER A 167 -13.28 0.15 -6.07
C SER A 167 -14.65 0.79 -5.98
N LYS A 168 -15.43 0.49 -4.92
CA LYS A 168 -16.78 1.03 -4.71
C LYS A 168 -16.76 2.56 -4.66
N ARG A 169 -15.94 3.13 -3.76
CA ARG A 169 -15.84 4.59 -3.60
C ARG A 169 -15.40 5.28 -4.89
N ARG A 170 -14.43 4.69 -5.61
CA ARG A 170 -13.90 5.27 -6.85
C ARG A 170 -14.90 5.19 -8.00
N ALA A 171 -15.51 4.01 -8.21
CA ALA A 171 -16.53 3.84 -9.23
C ALA A 171 -17.74 4.78 -9.01
N GLU A 172 -18.24 4.90 -7.78
CA GLU A 172 -19.32 5.82 -7.44
C GLU A 172 -18.94 7.29 -7.73
N SER A 173 -17.72 7.70 -7.40
CA SER A 173 -17.24 9.05 -7.69
C SER A 173 -17.14 9.32 -9.20
N LEU A 174 -16.67 8.34 -9.97
CA LEU A 174 -16.55 8.47 -11.43
C LEU A 174 -17.92 8.48 -12.11
N ARG A 175 -18.86 7.61 -11.72
CA ARG A 175 -20.22 7.57 -12.27
C ARG A 175 -20.93 8.91 -12.15
N LYS A 176 -20.76 9.64 -11.04
CA LYS A 176 -21.33 10.98 -10.85
C LYS A 176 -20.83 12.00 -11.88
N ARG A 177 -19.65 11.79 -12.47
CA ARG A 177 -19.12 12.68 -13.52
C ARG A 177 -19.75 12.45 -14.89
N PHE A 178 -20.34 11.27 -15.11
CA PHE A 178 -20.99 10.90 -16.37
C PHE A 178 -22.51 11.15 -16.35
N VAL A 179 -23.10 11.42 -15.18
CA VAL A 179 -24.52 11.81 -15.08
C VAL A 179 -24.58 13.33 -15.27
N PRO A 180 -25.29 13.85 -16.29
CA PRO A 180 -25.50 15.29 -16.42
C PRO A 180 -26.19 15.79 -15.14
N SER A 181 -25.70 16.91 -14.58
CA SER A 181 -26.45 17.66 -13.57
C SER A 181 -27.72 18.18 -14.20
N THR A 182 -28.85 17.53 -13.88
CA THR A 182 -30.22 18.02 -14.23
C THR A 182 -30.53 19.26 -13.43
#